data_49cff72980a3249cff2f5a2dbac4de73
#
_entry.id   49cff72980a3249cff2f5a2dbac4de73
#
_cell.length_a   1.000
_cell.length_b   1.000
_cell.length_c   1.000
_cell.angle_alpha   90.00
_cell.angle_beta   90.00
_cell.angle_gamma   90.00
#
_symmetry.space_group_name_H-M   'P 1'
#
loop_
_entity.id
_entity.type
_entity.pdbx_description
1 polymer ?
#
loop_
_entity_poly.entity_id
_entity_poly.type
_entity_poly.pdbx_seq_one_letter_code
_entity_poly.pdbx_strand_id
1 'polypeptide(L)'
;MNLTFLIPTRIETEDRLRNIISSVTYLLKHTDAKVIVKEVAPHNTFLFRGLSEVKKRVDTSNLTSLYEESNDPLFCKSKVLNDLIIESDTKFVANYDADCILPVESYHQAYYALDSGQADVVYPYQCGVYQWKANYNMEIYNSFMNTLSTNVLDKEKQLSNSTIGWTQFINRQKYIDCYMMNENFVSWGCEDDEFYFRMSTLGNRIARVNNYVYHLEHSRTHNSWFSNPNFNNNYHLWNTIKTFDRQQLMDYY
;
A
#
# COMPACT_ATOMS: atom_id res chain seq x y z
N MET A 1 18.02 -0.07 -4.65
CA MET A 1 17.45 0.03 -3.26
C MET A 1 17.39 -1.35 -2.63
N ASN A 2 17.77 -1.50 -1.36
CA ASN A 2 17.52 -2.73 -0.60
C ASN A 2 16.08 -2.71 -0.02
N LEU A 3 15.09 -2.66 -0.92
CA LEU A 3 13.67 -2.40 -0.65
C LEU A 3 12.81 -3.33 -1.51
N THR A 4 11.72 -3.83 -0.93
CA THR A 4 10.66 -4.54 -1.64
C THR A 4 9.33 -3.84 -1.44
N PHE A 5 8.64 -3.48 -2.54
CA PHE A 5 7.24 -3.06 -2.51
C PHE A 5 6.34 -4.29 -2.38
N LEU A 6 5.51 -4.31 -1.36
CA LEU A 6 4.54 -5.36 -1.05
C LEU A 6 3.15 -4.89 -1.49
N ILE A 7 2.61 -5.49 -2.55
CA ILE A 7 1.35 -5.07 -3.16
C ILE A 7 0.30 -6.16 -2.98
N PRO A 8 -0.49 -6.13 -1.89
CA PRO A 8 -1.65 -6.98 -1.73
C PRO A 8 -2.76 -6.51 -2.68
N THR A 9 -3.39 -7.43 -3.41
CA THR A 9 -4.43 -7.04 -4.35
C THR A 9 -5.55 -8.07 -4.47
N ARG A 10 -6.75 -7.55 -4.80
CA ARG A 10 -7.91 -8.27 -5.29
C ARG A 10 -8.51 -7.46 -6.44
N ILE A 11 -8.42 -8.00 -7.64
CA ILE A 11 -8.86 -7.30 -8.85
C ILE A 11 -10.30 -7.68 -9.15
N GLU A 12 -11.23 -6.84 -8.72
CA GLU A 12 -12.67 -7.07 -8.86
C GLU A 12 -13.28 -6.31 -10.05
N THR A 13 -12.56 -5.29 -10.57
CA THR A 13 -13.07 -4.39 -11.62
C THR A 13 -11.96 -3.98 -12.60
N GLU A 14 -12.34 -3.50 -13.79
CA GLU A 14 -11.39 -3.07 -14.82
C GLU A 14 -10.55 -1.84 -14.40
N ASP A 15 -11.12 -0.96 -13.61
CA ASP A 15 -10.40 0.21 -13.08
C ASP A 15 -9.32 -0.22 -12.07
N ARG A 16 -9.59 -1.19 -11.20
CA ARG A 16 -8.57 -1.77 -10.31
C ARG A 16 -7.45 -2.46 -11.08
N LEU A 17 -7.79 -3.14 -12.18
CA LEU A 17 -6.76 -3.73 -13.06
C LEU A 17 -5.89 -2.63 -13.69
N ARG A 18 -6.46 -1.53 -14.17
CA ARG A 18 -5.69 -0.39 -14.68
C ARG A 18 -4.79 0.23 -13.60
N ASN A 19 -5.30 0.38 -12.40
CA ASN A 19 -4.56 0.97 -11.29
C ASN A 19 -3.30 0.16 -10.97
N ILE A 20 -3.42 -1.15 -10.79
CA ILE A 20 -2.26 -1.99 -10.48
C ILE A 20 -1.26 -2.05 -11.62
N ILE A 21 -1.72 -2.11 -12.89
CA ILE A 21 -0.82 -2.01 -14.06
C ILE A 21 -0.02 -0.71 -14.00
N SER A 22 -0.68 0.40 -13.71
CA SER A 22 -0.04 1.71 -13.62
C SER A 22 0.97 1.80 -12.50
N SER A 23 0.58 1.38 -11.30
CA SER A 23 1.44 1.43 -10.11
C SER A 23 2.67 0.55 -10.27
N VAL A 24 2.50 -0.70 -10.71
CA VAL A 24 3.63 -1.62 -10.94
C VAL A 24 4.55 -1.12 -12.05
N THR A 25 3.98 -0.64 -13.17
CA THR A 25 4.79 -0.08 -14.26
C THR A 25 5.60 1.13 -13.79
N TYR A 26 4.97 2.02 -13.03
CA TYR A 26 5.61 3.22 -12.50
C TYR A 26 6.74 2.90 -11.52
N LEU A 27 6.51 1.99 -10.58
CA LEU A 27 7.53 1.55 -9.62
C LEU A 27 8.74 0.94 -10.32
N LEU A 28 8.53 -0.01 -11.24
CA LEU A 28 9.60 -0.66 -11.98
C LEU A 28 10.36 0.29 -12.92
N LYS A 29 9.69 1.34 -13.41
CA LYS A 29 10.34 2.36 -14.26
C LYS A 29 11.24 3.29 -13.48
N HIS A 30 10.83 3.67 -12.26
CA HIS A 30 11.44 4.77 -11.53
C HIS A 30 12.26 4.33 -10.30
N THR A 31 12.23 3.04 -9.98
CA THR A 31 13.01 2.48 -8.87
C THR A 31 13.75 1.22 -9.31
N ASP A 32 14.82 0.89 -8.62
CA ASP A 32 15.55 -0.39 -8.71
C ASP A 32 15.15 -1.38 -7.60
N ALA A 33 14.03 -1.11 -6.92
CA ALA A 33 13.49 -1.93 -5.85
C ALA A 33 12.82 -3.20 -6.40
N LYS A 34 12.73 -4.23 -5.58
CA LYS A 34 11.88 -5.40 -5.86
C LYS A 34 10.42 -5.02 -5.71
N VAL A 35 9.56 -5.66 -6.50
CA VAL A 35 8.10 -5.54 -6.40
C VAL A 35 7.52 -6.93 -6.29
N ILE A 36 6.73 -7.18 -5.25
CA ILE A 36 5.97 -8.43 -5.11
C ILE A 36 4.48 -8.07 -5.12
N VAL A 37 3.76 -8.60 -6.10
CA VAL A 37 2.30 -8.53 -6.17
C VAL A 37 1.74 -9.87 -5.71
N LYS A 38 0.85 -9.87 -4.71
CA LYS A 38 0.07 -11.07 -4.33
C LYS A 38 -1.41 -10.79 -4.57
N GLU A 39 -1.99 -11.49 -5.54
CA GLU A 39 -3.43 -11.47 -5.81
C GLU A 39 -4.12 -12.60 -5.06
N VAL A 40 -5.15 -12.26 -4.27
CA VAL A 40 -6.02 -13.22 -3.57
C VAL A 40 -7.44 -13.04 -4.10
N ALA A 41 -7.86 -13.92 -5.02
CA ALA A 41 -9.10 -13.77 -5.77
C ALA A 41 -9.54 -15.13 -6.35
N PRO A 42 -10.79 -15.26 -6.87
CA PRO A 42 -11.21 -16.46 -7.58
C PRO A 42 -10.41 -16.77 -8.85
N HIS A 43 -9.79 -15.75 -9.45
CA HIS A 43 -9.01 -15.89 -10.69
C HIS A 43 -7.75 -15.03 -10.63
N ASN A 44 -6.65 -15.51 -11.23
CA ASN A 44 -5.40 -14.78 -11.33
C ASN A 44 -5.45 -13.75 -12.48
N THR A 45 -6.12 -12.62 -12.23
CA THR A 45 -6.33 -11.57 -13.23
C THR A 45 -5.04 -10.83 -13.57
N PHE A 46 -4.20 -10.54 -12.56
CA PHE A 46 -2.94 -9.83 -12.78
C PHE A 46 -2.00 -10.62 -13.68
N LEU A 47 -1.79 -11.91 -13.42
CA LEU A 47 -0.90 -12.74 -14.22
C LEU A 47 -1.37 -12.84 -15.68
N PHE A 48 -2.66 -13.11 -15.89
CA PHE A 48 -3.19 -13.37 -17.23
C PHE A 48 -3.44 -12.12 -18.07
N ARG A 49 -3.72 -10.98 -17.43
CA ARG A 49 -4.10 -9.75 -18.12
C ARG A 49 -3.16 -8.58 -17.82
N GLY A 50 -2.79 -8.38 -16.56
CA GLY A 50 -1.99 -7.23 -16.11
C GLY A 50 -0.51 -7.35 -16.48
N LEU A 51 0.11 -8.48 -16.19
CA LEU A 51 1.54 -8.68 -16.36
C LEU A 51 2.01 -8.46 -17.81
N SER A 52 1.22 -8.89 -18.79
CA SER A 52 1.54 -8.66 -20.20
C SER A 52 1.60 -7.16 -20.57
N GLU A 53 0.73 -6.35 -19.97
CA GLU A 53 0.71 -4.90 -20.20
C GLU A 53 1.90 -4.20 -19.53
N VAL A 54 2.32 -4.68 -18.35
CA VAL A 54 3.55 -4.18 -17.69
C VAL A 54 4.77 -4.51 -18.54
N LYS A 55 4.92 -5.77 -18.99
CA LYS A 55 6.06 -6.25 -19.81
C LYS A 55 6.25 -5.50 -21.14
N LYS A 56 5.18 -4.95 -21.70
CA LYS A 56 5.27 -4.14 -22.93
C LYS A 56 6.00 -2.80 -22.72
N ARG A 57 6.16 -2.34 -21.47
CA ARG A 57 6.61 -0.97 -21.16
C ARG A 57 7.91 -0.91 -20.36
N VAL A 58 8.15 -1.91 -19.50
CA VAL A 58 9.29 -1.90 -18.59
C VAL A 58 9.89 -3.30 -18.44
N ASP A 59 11.16 -3.35 -18.03
CA ASP A 59 11.76 -4.59 -17.56
C ASP A 59 11.09 -5.07 -16.29
N THR A 60 10.81 -6.36 -16.22
CA THR A 60 10.11 -7.01 -15.10
C THR A 60 11.00 -7.97 -14.31
N SER A 61 12.31 -7.87 -14.44
CA SER A 61 13.28 -8.74 -13.71
C SER A 61 13.15 -8.62 -12.19
N ASN A 62 12.73 -7.45 -11.69
CA ASN A 62 12.48 -7.17 -10.28
C ASN A 62 11.02 -7.42 -9.84
N LEU A 63 10.17 -7.99 -10.70
CA LEU A 63 8.76 -8.24 -10.40
C LEU A 63 8.51 -9.72 -10.11
N THR A 64 7.94 -10.00 -8.94
CA THR A 64 7.36 -11.31 -8.58
C THR A 64 5.85 -11.21 -8.50
N SER A 65 5.16 -12.13 -9.15
CA SER A 65 3.69 -12.24 -9.09
C SER A 65 3.30 -13.54 -8.41
N LEU A 66 2.62 -13.42 -7.27
CA LEU A 66 2.08 -14.52 -6.48
C LEU A 66 0.56 -14.55 -6.60
N TYR A 67 -0.01 -15.72 -6.44
CA TYR A 67 -1.47 -15.91 -6.50
C TYR A 67 -1.93 -16.92 -5.47
N GLU A 68 -3.04 -16.60 -4.84
CA GLU A 68 -3.78 -17.51 -3.96
C GLU A 68 -5.24 -17.53 -4.41
N GLU A 69 -5.76 -18.71 -4.75
CA GLU A 69 -7.16 -18.86 -5.08
C GLU A 69 -8.03 -18.70 -3.83
N SER A 70 -9.00 -17.81 -3.90
CA SER A 70 -9.94 -17.59 -2.80
C SER A 70 -11.31 -17.18 -3.32
N ASN A 71 -12.33 -17.93 -2.91
CA ASN A 71 -13.74 -17.61 -3.13
C ASN A 71 -14.36 -16.88 -1.92
N ASP A 72 -13.58 -16.59 -0.87
CA ASP A 72 -14.05 -15.76 0.24
C ASP A 72 -14.41 -14.37 -0.32
N PRO A 73 -15.60 -13.84 -0.07
CA PRO A 73 -15.95 -12.50 -0.50
C PRO A 73 -15.13 -11.42 0.17
N LEU A 74 -14.53 -11.68 1.34
CA LEU A 74 -13.74 -10.72 2.09
C LEU A 74 -12.25 -10.83 1.74
N PHE A 75 -11.62 -9.68 1.58
CA PHE A 75 -10.18 -9.55 1.32
C PHE A 75 -9.46 -9.07 2.58
N CYS A 76 -8.71 -9.95 3.22
CA CYS A 76 -7.91 -9.61 4.39
C CYS A 76 -6.54 -9.06 3.97
N LYS A 77 -6.44 -7.73 3.75
CA LYS A 77 -5.20 -7.03 3.38
C LYS A 77 -4.07 -7.31 4.37
N SER A 78 -4.37 -7.29 5.67
CA SER A 78 -3.38 -7.51 6.75
C SER A 78 -2.70 -8.87 6.63
N LYS A 79 -3.46 -9.95 6.41
CA LYS A 79 -2.91 -11.29 6.22
C LYS A 79 -2.02 -11.36 4.98
N VAL A 80 -2.48 -10.81 3.86
CA VAL A 80 -1.71 -10.83 2.61
C VAL A 80 -0.40 -10.06 2.76
N LEU A 81 -0.40 -8.93 3.48
CA LEU A 81 0.83 -8.19 3.78
C LEU A 81 1.78 -9.00 4.65
N ASN A 82 1.28 -9.71 5.67
CA ASN A 82 2.11 -10.56 6.52
C ASN A 82 2.79 -11.69 5.72
N ASP A 83 2.06 -12.34 4.83
CA ASP A 83 2.65 -13.32 3.92
C ASP A 83 3.76 -12.70 3.05
N LEU A 84 3.52 -11.50 2.51
CA LEU A 84 4.48 -10.80 1.66
C LEU A 84 5.73 -10.33 2.42
N ILE A 85 5.61 -9.97 3.70
CA ILE A 85 6.76 -9.64 4.54
C ILE A 85 7.67 -10.85 4.73
N ILE A 86 7.10 -12.03 4.90
CA ILE A 86 7.86 -13.27 5.07
C ILE A 86 8.56 -13.65 3.76
N GLU A 87 7.90 -13.49 2.61
CA GLU A 87 8.49 -13.72 1.28
C GLU A 87 9.61 -12.74 0.91
N SER A 88 9.62 -11.56 1.54
CA SER A 88 10.62 -10.53 1.26
C SER A 88 11.96 -10.84 1.93
N ASP A 89 13.06 -10.63 1.20
CA ASP A 89 14.45 -10.82 1.66
C ASP A 89 15.23 -9.50 1.82
N THR A 90 14.59 -8.35 1.59
CA THR A 90 15.24 -7.04 1.66
C THR A 90 15.23 -6.44 3.07
N LYS A 91 16.16 -5.54 3.34
CA LYS A 91 16.29 -4.84 4.62
C LYS A 91 15.07 -3.97 4.93
N PHE A 92 14.46 -3.40 3.89
CA PHE A 92 13.29 -2.55 3.99
C PHE A 92 12.16 -3.10 3.14
N VAL A 93 10.93 -2.85 3.58
CA VAL A 93 9.71 -3.17 2.84
C VAL A 93 8.83 -1.93 2.73
N ALA A 94 7.98 -1.89 1.73
CA ALA A 94 6.94 -0.88 1.63
C ALA A 94 5.59 -1.55 1.45
N ASN A 95 4.69 -1.42 2.44
CA ASN A 95 3.27 -1.67 2.21
C ASN A 95 2.81 -0.68 1.15
N TYR A 96 2.19 -1.16 0.09
CA TYR A 96 1.86 -0.32 -1.05
C TYR A 96 0.50 -0.70 -1.65
N ASP A 97 -0.46 0.22 -1.58
CA ASP A 97 -1.76 0.01 -2.20
C ASP A 97 -1.64 0.09 -3.73
N ALA A 98 -2.31 -0.82 -4.42
CA ALA A 98 -2.22 -0.99 -5.87
C ALA A 98 -2.73 0.20 -6.70
N ASP A 99 -3.31 1.20 -6.05
CA ASP A 99 -3.93 2.39 -6.62
C ASP A 99 -3.26 3.70 -6.18
N CYS A 100 -2.01 3.63 -5.72
CA CYS A 100 -1.24 4.81 -5.30
C CYS A 100 -0.11 5.13 -6.26
N ILE A 101 0.11 6.42 -6.50
CA ILE A 101 1.26 6.96 -7.22
C ILE A 101 1.82 8.14 -6.42
N LEU A 102 3.16 8.23 -6.35
CA LEU A 102 3.86 9.34 -5.70
C LEU A 102 4.90 9.93 -6.66
N PRO A 103 5.28 11.21 -6.47
CA PRO A 103 6.46 11.75 -7.14
C PRO A 103 7.71 10.89 -6.86
N VAL A 104 8.56 10.71 -7.83
CA VAL A 104 9.74 9.82 -7.76
C VAL A 104 10.62 10.16 -6.55
N GLU A 105 10.79 11.44 -6.26
CA GLU A 105 11.57 11.95 -5.13
C GLU A 105 11.06 11.45 -3.77
N SER A 106 9.75 11.18 -3.66
CA SER A 106 9.15 10.65 -2.42
C SER A 106 9.69 9.28 -2.07
N TYR A 107 9.84 8.40 -3.06
CA TYR A 107 10.40 7.06 -2.87
C TYR A 107 11.86 7.13 -2.42
N HIS A 108 12.66 7.98 -3.05
CA HIS A 108 14.08 8.14 -2.73
C HIS A 108 14.27 8.75 -1.34
N GLN A 109 13.50 9.78 -0.98
CA GLN A 109 13.58 10.42 0.33
C GLN A 109 13.15 9.48 1.45
N ALA A 110 12.07 8.69 1.25
CA ALA A 110 11.62 7.70 2.22
C ALA A 110 12.66 6.58 2.42
N TYR A 111 13.22 6.06 1.32
CA TYR A 111 14.30 5.08 1.39
C TYR A 111 15.51 5.63 2.13
N TYR A 112 15.96 6.84 1.81
CA TYR A 112 17.10 7.49 2.47
C TYR A 112 16.89 7.67 3.97
N ALA A 113 15.69 8.07 4.39
CA ALA A 113 15.37 8.25 5.81
C ALA A 113 15.46 6.93 6.60
N LEU A 114 15.06 5.79 5.98
CA LEU A 114 15.25 4.46 6.57
C LEU A 114 16.73 4.05 6.56
N ASP A 115 17.42 4.18 5.42
CA ASP A 115 18.78 3.66 5.26
C ASP A 115 19.80 4.42 6.10
N SER A 116 19.60 5.72 6.27
CA SER A 116 20.39 6.55 7.19
C SER A 116 20.05 6.34 8.67
N GLY A 117 19.04 5.54 8.99
CA GLY A 117 18.59 5.30 10.35
C GLY A 117 17.90 6.50 11.00
N GLN A 118 17.39 7.46 10.24
CA GLN A 118 16.63 8.59 10.78
C GLN A 118 15.24 8.18 11.25
N ALA A 119 14.64 7.17 10.61
CA ALA A 119 13.33 6.64 10.94
C ALA A 119 13.30 5.12 10.85
N ASP A 120 12.29 4.51 11.48
CA ASP A 120 11.99 3.08 11.42
C ASP A 120 10.76 2.82 10.53
N VAL A 121 9.86 3.83 10.43
CA VAL A 121 8.71 3.89 9.53
C VAL A 121 8.67 5.25 8.84
N VAL A 122 8.45 5.28 7.53
CA VAL A 122 8.34 6.52 6.75
C VAL A 122 7.09 6.48 5.87
N TYR A 123 6.21 7.45 6.07
CA TYR A 123 5.15 7.75 5.11
C TYR A 123 5.74 8.63 4.00
N PRO A 124 5.80 8.15 2.75
CA PRO A 124 6.47 8.88 1.66
C PRO A 124 5.65 10.08 1.15
N TYR A 125 4.69 10.56 1.95
CA TYR A 125 3.82 11.70 1.65
C TYR A 125 3.38 12.42 2.92
N GLN A 126 2.92 13.67 2.77
CA GLN A 126 2.42 14.49 3.88
C GLN A 126 0.89 14.42 3.98
N CYS A 127 0.36 14.84 5.12
CA CYS A 127 -1.08 14.87 5.42
C CYS A 127 -1.83 16.02 4.73
N GLY A 128 -3.15 15.92 4.68
CA GLY A 128 -4.06 17.00 4.28
C GLY A 128 -3.92 17.37 2.82
N VAL A 129 -3.55 18.61 2.56
CA VAL A 129 -3.45 19.21 1.22
C VAL A 129 -2.49 18.51 0.24
N TYR A 130 -1.69 17.60 0.73
CA TYR A 130 -0.77 16.82 -0.09
C TYR A 130 -1.38 15.51 -0.63
N GLN A 131 -2.61 15.22 -0.28
CA GLN A 131 -3.29 13.98 -0.65
C GLN A 131 -4.35 14.26 -1.73
N TRP A 132 -4.20 13.62 -2.89
CA TRP A 132 -5.04 13.85 -4.07
C TRP A 132 -5.80 12.58 -4.45
N LYS A 133 -7.04 12.78 -4.88
CA LYS A 133 -7.82 11.79 -5.62
C LYS A 133 -7.71 12.08 -7.10
N ALA A 134 -7.12 11.16 -7.84
CA ALA A 134 -7.07 11.24 -9.29
C ALA A 134 -8.31 10.53 -9.88
N ASN A 135 -9.14 11.26 -10.63
CA ASN A 135 -10.24 10.67 -11.40
C ASN A 135 -9.67 9.87 -12.59
N TYR A 136 -9.18 8.68 -12.32
CA TYR A 136 -8.35 7.88 -13.20
C TYR A 136 -9.15 7.20 -14.33
N ASN A 137 -9.80 8.01 -15.18
CA ASN A 137 -10.51 7.55 -16.36
C ASN A 137 -9.55 7.08 -17.47
N MET A 138 -10.09 6.59 -18.59
CA MET A 138 -9.28 6.05 -19.70
C MET A 138 -8.36 7.09 -20.36
N GLU A 139 -8.75 8.35 -20.41
CA GLU A 139 -7.93 9.43 -20.98
C GLU A 139 -6.69 9.68 -20.11
N ILE A 140 -6.90 9.85 -18.81
CA ILE A 140 -5.81 10.04 -17.83
C ILE A 140 -4.95 8.79 -17.76
N TYR A 141 -5.54 7.59 -17.75
CA TYR A 141 -4.79 6.33 -17.82
C TYR A 141 -3.85 6.28 -19.04
N ASN A 142 -4.37 6.55 -20.23
CA ASN A 142 -3.56 6.51 -21.45
C ASN A 142 -2.45 7.59 -21.43
N SER A 143 -2.77 8.79 -20.96
CA SER A 143 -1.79 9.87 -20.82
C SER A 143 -0.69 9.51 -19.82
N PHE A 144 -1.08 8.94 -18.66
CA PHE A 144 -0.13 8.48 -17.64
C PHE A 144 0.75 7.35 -18.16
N MET A 145 0.18 6.32 -18.78
CA MET A 145 0.92 5.17 -19.28
C MET A 145 1.86 5.51 -20.44
N ASN A 146 1.61 6.59 -21.17
CA ASN A 146 2.50 7.10 -22.21
C ASN A 146 3.68 7.91 -21.66
N THR A 147 3.49 8.61 -20.55
CA THR A 147 4.49 9.53 -20.00
C THR A 147 5.16 8.99 -18.73
N LEU A 148 4.47 8.15 -17.97
CA LEU A 148 4.82 7.70 -16.61
C LEU A 148 5.22 8.89 -15.72
N SER A 149 4.43 9.97 -15.79
CA SER A 149 4.67 11.22 -15.06
C SER A 149 3.45 11.62 -14.24
N THR A 150 3.68 12.03 -13.00
CA THR A 150 2.63 12.56 -12.11
C THR A 150 2.04 13.87 -12.60
N ASN A 151 2.70 14.58 -13.50
CA ASN A 151 2.21 15.87 -14.03
C ASN A 151 0.82 15.77 -14.70
N VAL A 152 0.47 14.60 -15.23
CA VAL A 152 -0.87 14.39 -15.81
C VAL A 152 -1.93 14.21 -14.72
N LEU A 153 -1.53 13.93 -13.48
CA LEU A 153 -2.40 13.75 -12.31
C LEU A 153 -2.64 15.04 -11.54
N ASP A 154 -1.82 16.08 -11.72
CA ASP A 154 -1.88 17.35 -10.99
C ASP A 154 -3.16 18.17 -11.25
N LYS A 155 -3.96 17.76 -12.23
CA LYS A 155 -5.24 18.40 -12.56
C LYS A 155 -6.42 17.85 -11.76
N GLU A 156 -6.19 16.84 -10.94
CA GLU A 156 -7.22 16.12 -10.24
C GLU A 156 -7.59 16.76 -8.90
N LYS A 157 -8.65 16.24 -8.30
CA LYS A 157 -9.25 16.83 -7.09
C LYS A 157 -8.44 16.50 -5.84
N GLN A 158 -8.11 17.53 -5.07
CA GLN A 158 -7.50 17.40 -3.75
C GLN A 158 -8.44 16.73 -2.74
N LEU A 159 -7.91 15.84 -1.91
CA LEU A 159 -8.62 15.30 -0.75
C LEU A 159 -8.75 16.35 0.36
N SER A 160 -9.90 16.35 1.01
CA SER A 160 -10.14 17.19 2.20
C SER A 160 -9.69 16.53 3.50
N ASN A 161 -9.52 15.20 3.50
CA ASN A 161 -9.21 14.42 4.70
C ASN A 161 -7.77 13.89 4.65
N SER A 162 -7.14 13.83 5.82
CA SER A 162 -5.86 13.13 5.98
C SER A 162 -6.08 11.64 6.13
N THR A 163 -5.33 10.84 5.37
CA THR A 163 -5.26 9.39 5.53
C THR A 163 -3.85 8.96 5.90
N ILE A 164 -3.71 7.81 6.52
CA ILE A 164 -2.42 7.22 6.90
C ILE A 164 -2.18 5.84 6.27
N GLY A 165 -3.14 5.35 5.50
CA GLY A 165 -3.00 4.13 4.70
C GLY A 165 -2.11 4.32 3.47
N TRP A 166 -2.49 3.74 2.35
CA TRP A 166 -1.91 3.81 1.02
C TRP A 166 -0.49 3.27 0.87
N THR A 167 0.52 3.84 1.56
CA THR A 167 1.88 3.31 1.54
C THR A 167 2.68 3.72 2.76
N GLN A 168 3.44 2.75 3.30
CA GLN A 168 4.38 2.95 4.41
C GLN A 168 5.69 2.21 4.09
N PHE A 169 6.81 2.91 4.18
CA PHE A 169 8.16 2.35 4.10
C PHE A 169 8.61 1.96 5.49
N ILE A 170 9.10 0.74 5.67
CA ILE A 170 9.29 0.17 7.00
C ILE A 170 10.62 -0.59 7.05
N ASN A 171 11.36 -0.45 8.13
CA ASN A 171 12.43 -1.38 8.47
C ASN A 171 11.81 -2.76 8.71
N ARG A 172 12.15 -3.74 7.86
CA ARG A 172 11.52 -5.07 7.88
C ARG A 172 11.65 -5.77 9.24
N GLN A 173 12.83 -5.70 9.88
CA GLN A 173 13.01 -6.33 11.19
C GLN A 173 12.14 -5.66 12.25
N LYS A 174 12.07 -4.32 12.26
CA LYS A 174 11.17 -3.58 13.16
C LYS A 174 9.71 -3.92 12.94
N TYR A 175 9.32 -4.14 11.70
CA TYR A 175 7.96 -4.56 11.38
C TYR A 175 7.64 -5.93 12.01
N ILE A 176 8.55 -6.90 11.86
CA ILE A 176 8.41 -8.25 12.45
C ILE A 176 8.43 -8.17 13.98
N ASP A 177 9.39 -7.46 14.57
CA ASP A 177 9.53 -7.30 16.02
C ASP A 177 8.29 -6.60 16.66
N CYS A 178 7.54 -5.84 15.87
CA CYS A 178 6.30 -5.19 16.28
C CYS A 178 5.05 -5.93 15.79
N TYR A 179 5.13 -7.23 15.58
CA TYR A 179 4.01 -8.15 15.30
C TYR A 179 3.32 -7.98 13.94
N MET A 180 3.98 -7.33 12.95
CA MET A 180 3.49 -7.15 11.57
C MET A 180 2.11 -6.47 11.52
N MET A 181 1.21 -6.86 10.60
CA MET A 181 -0.18 -6.36 10.58
C MET A 181 -1.08 -7.20 11.49
N ASN A 182 -2.05 -6.58 12.12
CA ASN A 182 -3.04 -7.28 12.92
C ASN A 182 -4.11 -7.91 12.01
N GLU A 183 -4.09 -9.25 11.90
CA GLU A 183 -5.01 -10.00 11.03
C GLU A 183 -6.46 -10.05 11.53
N ASN A 184 -6.72 -9.58 12.75
CA ASN A 184 -8.08 -9.45 13.27
C ASN A 184 -8.85 -8.31 12.59
N PHE A 185 -8.15 -7.38 11.88
CA PHE A 185 -8.79 -6.41 10.99
C PHE A 185 -9.09 -7.07 9.65
N VAL A 186 -10.35 -7.42 9.43
CA VAL A 186 -10.80 -8.12 8.23
C VAL A 186 -11.41 -7.14 7.24
N SER A 187 -10.91 -7.16 5.99
CA SER A 187 -11.28 -6.23 4.94
C SER A 187 -10.92 -4.78 5.32
N TRP A 188 -11.62 -3.79 4.82
CA TRP A 188 -11.28 -2.39 4.99
C TRP A 188 -11.67 -1.82 6.35
N GLY A 189 -10.78 -1.02 6.94
CA GLY A 189 -11.05 -0.07 8.01
C GLY A 189 -10.26 -0.28 9.30
N CYS A 190 -9.59 0.78 9.72
CA CYS A 190 -8.83 0.94 10.97
C CYS A 190 -7.52 0.12 11.08
N GLU A 191 -7.16 -0.73 10.12
CA GLU A 191 -5.91 -1.50 10.15
C GLU A 191 -4.67 -0.59 10.10
N ASP A 192 -4.75 0.47 9.31
CA ASP A 192 -3.65 1.45 9.16
C ASP A 192 -3.53 2.35 10.41
N ASP A 193 -4.67 2.72 11.03
CA ASP A 193 -4.70 3.50 12.29
C ASP A 193 -4.07 2.69 13.42
N GLU A 194 -4.43 1.41 13.53
CA GLU A 194 -3.86 0.49 14.52
C GLU A 194 -2.36 0.34 14.31
N PHE A 195 -1.93 0.08 13.08
CA PHE A 195 -0.52 -0.07 12.75
C PHE A 195 0.29 1.19 13.15
N TYR A 196 -0.19 2.37 12.78
CA TYR A 196 0.47 3.63 13.15
C TYR A 196 0.58 3.79 14.67
N PHE A 197 -0.53 3.57 15.37
CA PHE A 197 -0.60 3.70 16.83
C PHE A 197 0.37 2.73 17.52
N ARG A 198 0.36 1.46 17.13
CA ARG A 198 1.20 0.41 17.71
C ARG A 198 2.67 0.68 17.45
N MET A 199 3.07 0.98 16.22
CA MET A 199 4.45 1.31 15.88
C MET A 199 4.96 2.49 16.71
N SER A 200 4.14 3.53 16.85
CA SER A 200 4.46 4.71 17.67
C SER A 200 4.59 4.37 19.15
N THR A 201 3.61 3.66 19.73
CA THR A 201 3.58 3.33 21.16
C THR A 201 4.70 2.36 21.55
N LEU A 202 5.11 1.48 20.65
CA LEU A 202 6.25 0.59 20.85
C LEU A 202 7.61 1.31 20.70
N GLY A 203 7.61 2.60 20.35
CA GLY A 203 8.79 3.45 20.37
C GLY A 203 9.54 3.53 19.05
N ASN A 204 8.92 3.14 17.92
CA ASN A 204 9.53 3.32 16.61
C ASN A 204 9.47 4.79 16.18
N ARG A 205 10.52 5.22 15.48
CA ARG A 205 10.61 6.57 14.92
C ARG A 205 9.83 6.63 13.61
N ILE A 206 8.78 7.44 13.60
CA ILE A 206 7.92 7.61 12.42
C ILE A 206 8.20 8.97 11.79
N ALA A 207 8.46 8.99 10.50
CA ALA A 207 8.71 10.21 9.72
C ALA A 207 7.73 10.33 8.54
N ARG A 208 7.64 11.53 7.97
CA ARG A 208 6.89 11.82 6.75
C ARG A 208 7.74 12.61 5.77
N VAL A 209 7.58 12.27 4.48
CA VAL A 209 8.14 13.08 3.39
C VAL A 209 7.18 14.23 3.10
N ASN A 210 7.73 15.43 2.93
CA ASN A 210 6.93 16.61 2.59
C ASN A 210 6.67 16.67 1.09
N ASN A 211 5.83 15.75 0.60
CA ASN A 211 5.48 15.61 -0.82
C ASN A 211 4.06 15.06 -0.98
N TYR A 212 3.59 14.96 -2.22
CA TYR A 212 2.25 14.55 -2.60
C TYR A 212 2.09 13.03 -2.70
N VAL A 213 0.83 12.58 -2.66
CA VAL A 213 0.39 11.25 -3.04
C VAL A 213 -0.90 11.36 -3.86
N TYR A 214 -1.04 10.52 -4.88
CA TYR A 214 -2.20 10.42 -5.74
C TYR A 214 -2.85 9.04 -5.55
N HIS A 215 -4.11 9.04 -5.14
CA HIS A 215 -4.94 7.85 -5.12
C HIS A 215 -5.72 7.78 -6.43
N LEU A 216 -5.47 6.76 -7.23
CA LEU A 216 -6.15 6.50 -8.49
C LEU A 216 -7.55 5.98 -8.21
N GLU A 217 -8.58 6.81 -8.41
CA GLU A 217 -9.96 6.45 -8.08
C GLU A 217 -10.43 5.22 -8.85
N HIS A 218 -11.24 4.42 -8.18
CA HIS A 218 -11.80 3.18 -8.69
C HIS A 218 -13.20 2.93 -8.10
N SER A 219 -13.93 2.01 -8.71
CA SER A 219 -15.23 1.56 -8.23
C SER A 219 -15.11 0.97 -6.83
N ARG A 220 -16.08 1.30 -5.97
CA ARG A 220 -16.11 0.79 -4.60
C ARG A 220 -16.84 -0.56 -4.57
N THR A 221 -16.26 -1.51 -3.87
CA THR A 221 -16.82 -2.84 -3.61
C THR A 221 -17.08 -3.01 -2.13
N HIS A 222 -17.65 -4.14 -1.72
CA HIS A 222 -17.85 -4.43 -0.30
C HIS A 222 -16.54 -4.62 0.49
N ASN A 223 -15.40 -4.78 -0.19
CA ASN A 223 -14.06 -4.81 0.43
C ASN A 223 -13.45 -3.41 0.61
N SER A 224 -14.20 -2.35 0.32
CA SER A 224 -13.72 -0.98 0.43
C SER A 224 -14.79 -0.08 1.00
N TRP A 225 -14.36 0.94 1.79
CA TRP A 225 -15.26 1.93 2.36
C TRP A 225 -16.19 1.37 3.46
N PHE A 226 -17.14 2.16 3.92
CA PHE A 226 -18.12 1.81 4.95
C PHE A 226 -19.12 0.70 4.53
N SER A 227 -19.09 0.26 3.27
CA SER A 227 -19.84 -0.91 2.80
C SER A 227 -19.24 -2.25 3.24
N ASN A 228 -18.05 -2.25 3.83
CA ASN A 228 -17.46 -3.45 4.42
C ASN A 228 -18.35 -4.00 5.55
N PRO A 229 -18.83 -5.24 5.48
CA PRO A 229 -19.67 -5.83 6.53
C PRO A 229 -18.96 -5.95 7.90
N ASN A 230 -17.61 -6.00 7.90
CA ASN A 230 -16.81 -6.05 9.12
C ASN A 230 -16.39 -4.67 9.66
N PHE A 231 -16.79 -3.56 9.01
CA PHE A 231 -16.34 -2.24 9.44
C PHE A 231 -16.63 -1.96 10.92
N ASN A 232 -17.81 -2.30 11.40
CA ASN A 232 -18.17 -2.08 12.82
C ASN A 232 -17.30 -2.92 13.78
N ASN A 233 -16.98 -4.16 13.42
CA ASN A 233 -16.09 -5.01 14.22
C ASN A 233 -14.68 -4.43 14.24
N ASN A 234 -14.15 -4.02 13.09
CA ASN A 234 -12.85 -3.35 12.98
C ASN A 234 -12.82 -2.07 13.82
N TYR A 235 -13.87 -1.26 13.76
CA TYR A 235 -13.98 -0.03 14.52
C TYR A 235 -14.04 -0.27 16.04
N HIS A 236 -14.76 -1.29 16.49
CA HIS A 236 -14.79 -1.68 17.90
C HIS A 236 -13.43 -2.19 18.37
N LEU A 237 -12.78 -3.04 17.59
CA LEU A 237 -11.45 -3.53 17.87
C LEU A 237 -10.44 -2.38 18.00
N TRP A 238 -10.45 -1.46 17.04
CA TRP A 238 -9.63 -0.26 17.08
C TRP A 238 -9.89 0.59 18.33
N ASN A 239 -11.15 0.84 18.68
CA ASN A 239 -11.51 1.60 19.87
C ASN A 239 -11.02 0.95 21.16
N THR A 240 -10.84 -0.36 21.18
CA THR A 240 -10.24 -1.09 22.31
C THR A 240 -8.71 -0.91 22.29
N ILE A 241 -8.05 -1.24 21.17
CA ILE A 241 -6.58 -1.26 21.09
C ILE A 241 -5.99 0.15 21.31
N LYS A 242 -6.60 1.21 20.78
CA LYS A 242 -6.09 2.58 20.94
C LYS A 242 -6.04 3.10 22.38
N THR A 243 -6.64 2.36 23.34
CA THR A 243 -6.58 2.69 24.78
C THR A 243 -5.43 1.99 25.50
N PHE A 244 -4.74 1.06 24.81
CA PHE A 244 -3.67 0.28 25.42
C PHE A 244 -2.41 1.12 25.60
N ASP A 245 -1.77 0.95 26.73
CA ASP A 245 -0.40 1.39 26.92
C ASP A 245 0.59 0.40 26.26
N ARG A 246 1.87 0.70 26.39
CA ARG A 246 2.93 -0.13 25.78
C ARG A 246 2.90 -1.56 26.32
N GLN A 247 2.72 -1.78 27.61
CA GLN A 247 2.70 -3.11 28.22
C GLN A 247 1.48 -3.91 27.75
N GLN A 248 0.32 -3.28 27.76
CA GLN A 248 -0.93 -3.87 27.29
C GLN A 248 -0.86 -4.26 25.81
N LEU A 249 -0.18 -3.46 24.96
CA LEU A 249 0.05 -3.84 23.57
C LEU A 249 0.96 -5.09 23.48
N MET A 250 2.04 -5.15 24.25
CA MET A 250 2.95 -6.30 24.24
C MET A 250 2.27 -7.57 24.75
N ASP A 251 1.35 -7.46 25.70
CA ASP A 251 0.60 -8.61 26.25
C ASP A 251 -0.53 -9.07 25.29
N TYR A 252 -1.02 -8.18 24.44
CA TYR A 252 -2.10 -8.46 23.48
C TYR A 252 -1.59 -9.23 22.25
N TYR A 253 -0.37 -8.94 21.78
CA TYR A 253 0.27 -9.56 20.61
C TYR A 253 1.19 -10.71 20.98
#